data_6d9d93bdec2f4997d6523ee10358f6df
#
_entry.id   6d9d93bdec2f4997d6523ee10358f6df
#
_cell.length_a   1.000
_cell.length_b   1.000
_cell.length_c   1.000
_cell.angle_alpha   90.00
_cell.angle_beta   90.00
_cell.angle_gamma   90.00
#
_symmetry.space_group_name_H-M   'P 1'
#
loop_
_entity.id
_entity.type
_entity.pdbx_description
1 polymer ?
#
loop_
_entity_poly.entity_id
_entity_poly.type
_entity_poly.pdbx_seq_one_letter_code
_entity_poly.pdbx_strand_id
1 'polypeptide(L)'
;SLPSNPTGAILSKEEKDELIELIKENDILVITDEIYESLCYDEYYSIAQCKEIKEKIIYVGGFSKMFSMTGLRIGYYACSQMLMNEIIKIHQCILCTIYLPMGCL
;
A
#
# COMPACT_ATOMS: atom_id res chain seq x y z
N SER A 1 1.38 0.36 -8.78
CA SER A 1 1.81 -0.89 -8.18
C SER A 1 3.30 -1.09 -8.41
N LEU A 2 4.06 -1.30 -7.36
CA LEU A 2 5.51 -1.57 -7.38
C LEU A 2 5.81 -2.63 -6.33
N PRO A 3 6.65 -3.64 -6.66
CA PRO A 3 7.21 -3.95 -7.97
C PRO A 3 6.14 -4.15 -9.04
N SER A 4 6.43 -3.75 -10.28
CA SER A 4 5.46 -3.72 -11.36
C SER A 4 5.33 -5.07 -12.07
N ASN A 5 4.11 -5.48 -12.37
CA ASN A 5 3.84 -6.63 -13.22
C ASN A 5 3.36 -6.12 -14.61
N PRO A 6 4.02 -6.48 -15.74
CA PRO A 6 5.00 -7.58 -15.90
C PRO A 6 6.47 -7.14 -15.87
N THR A 7 6.78 -5.87 -15.71
CA THR A 7 8.13 -5.31 -15.98
C THR A 7 9.15 -5.58 -14.88
N GLY A 8 8.69 -5.85 -13.65
CA GLY A 8 9.55 -5.94 -12.47
C GLY A 8 10.11 -4.60 -12.00
N ALA A 9 9.67 -3.48 -12.58
CA ALA A 9 10.17 -2.15 -12.20
C ALA A 9 9.94 -1.87 -10.72
N ILE A 10 10.96 -1.28 -10.09
CA ILE A 10 10.96 -0.78 -8.71
C ILE A 10 11.48 0.66 -8.71
N LEU A 11 11.30 1.36 -7.61
CA LEU A 11 11.91 2.67 -7.42
C LEU A 11 13.36 2.52 -6.97
N SER A 12 14.25 3.35 -7.51
CA SER A 12 15.53 3.61 -6.88
C SER A 12 15.34 4.43 -5.59
N LYS A 13 16.39 4.54 -4.79
CA LYS A 13 16.35 5.37 -3.59
C LYS A 13 16.10 6.84 -3.94
N GLU A 14 16.75 7.32 -4.96
CA GLU A 14 16.64 8.70 -5.47
C GLU A 14 15.21 8.99 -5.95
N GLU A 15 14.65 8.11 -6.78
CA GLU A 15 13.27 8.27 -7.28
C GLU A 15 12.25 8.25 -6.14
N LYS A 16 12.46 7.38 -5.13
CA LYS A 16 11.62 7.36 -3.93
C LYS A 16 11.69 8.70 -3.19
N ASP A 17 12.89 9.24 -2.97
CA ASP A 17 13.08 10.47 -2.23
C ASP A 17 12.48 11.67 -2.98
N GLU A 18 12.63 11.75 -4.30
CA GLU A 18 11.98 12.75 -5.16
C GLU A 18 10.45 12.64 -5.08
N LEU A 19 9.91 11.42 -5.12
CA LEU A 19 8.47 11.20 -5.01
C LEU A 19 7.93 11.65 -3.64
N ILE A 20 8.66 11.39 -2.55
CA ILE A 20 8.29 11.84 -1.20
C ILE A 20 8.22 13.37 -1.14
N GLU A 21 9.20 14.07 -1.68
CA GLU A 21 9.18 15.55 -1.69
C GLU A 21 7.99 16.07 -2.51
N LEU A 22 7.71 15.49 -3.67
CA LEU A 22 6.57 15.85 -4.48
C LEU A 22 5.22 15.65 -3.74
N ILE A 23 5.09 14.56 -2.96
CA ILE A 23 3.90 14.31 -2.14
C ILE A 23 3.77 15.32 -1.00
N LYS A 24 4.89 15.74 -0.41
CA LYS A 24 4.90 16.77 0.65
C LYS A 24 4.45 18.13 0.13
N GLU A 25 5.00 18.55 -1.00
CA GLU A 25 4.73 19.86 -1.59
C GLU A 25 3.30 20.00 -2.13
N ASN A 26 2.66 18.89 -2.45
CA ASN A 26 1.33 18.87 -3.02
C ASN A 26 0.36 18.11 -2.12
N ASP A 27 -0.92 18.48 -2.17
CA ASP A 27 -1.95 17.78 -1.40
C ASP A 27 -2.44 16.52 -2.15
N ILE A 28 -1.54 15.53 -2.26
CA ILE A 28 -1.76 14.30 -3.01
C ILE A 28 -1.97 13.15 -2.04
N LEU A 29 -3.08 12.43 -2.19
CA LEU A 29 -3.29 11.13 -1.55
C LEU A 29 -2.73 10.03 -2.46
N VAL A 30 -1.89 9.16 -1.91
CA VAL A 30 -1.22 8.10 -2.65
C VAL A 30 -1.74 6.74 -2.22
N ILE A 31 -2.14 5.92 -3.18
CA ILE A 31 -2.40 4.50 -2.97
C ILE A 31 -1.21 3.72 -3.54
N THR A 32 -0.46 3.07 -2.67
CA THR A 32 0.66 2.22 -3.08
C THR A 32 0.27 0.75 -2.98
N ASP A 33 0.23 0.06 -4.11
CA ASP A 33 0.00 -1.37 -4.16
C ASP A 33 1.34 -2.10 -4.25
N GLU A 34 1.70 -2.75 -3.15
CA GLU A 34 2.98 -3.41 -2.97
C GLU A 34 2.82 -4.94 -2.83
N ILE A 35 1.83 -5.52 -3.48
CA ILE A 35 1.51 -6.96 -3.40
C ILE A 35 2.67 -7.87 -3.83
N TYR A 36 3.63 -7.35 -4.61
CA TYR A 36 4.81 -8.06 -5.07
C TYR A 36 6.08 -7.76 -4.27
N GLU A 37 6.02 -6.95 -3.21
CA GLU A 37 7.17 -6.56 -2.38
C GLU A 37 8.01 -7.77 -1.96
N SER A 38 7.38 -8.81 -1.44
CA SER A 38 8.05 -10.02 -0.96
C SER A 38 8.71 -10.89 -2.05
N LEU A 39 8.43 -10.60 -3.32
CA LEU A 39 9.02 -11.28 -4.47
C LEU A 39 10.11 -10.44 -5.14
N CYS A 40 10.45 -9.28 -4.57
CA CYS A 40 11.56 -8.48 -5.04
C CYS A 40 12.89 -9.11 -4.60
N TYR A 41 13.81 -9.30 -5.55
CA TYR A 41 15.15 -9.84 -5.28
C TYR A 41 16.20 -8.75 -5.11
N ASP A 42 15.88 -7.53 -5.50
CA ASP A 42 16.72 -6.35 -5.36
C ASP A 42 16.35 -5.56 -4.09
N GLU A 43 17.14 -4.55 -3.76
CA GLU A 43 16.85 -3.66 -2.65
C GLU A 43 15.58 -2.85 -2.96
N TYR A 44 14.56 -3.03 -2.12
CA TYR A 44 13.23 -2.46 -2.32
C TYR A 44 13.00 -1.26 -1.40
N TYR A 45 12.60 -0.14 -1.97
CA TYR A 45 12.32 1.10 -1.24
C TYR A 45 10.83 1.43 -1.26
N SER A 46 10.12 1.03 -0.20
CA SER A 46 8.71 1.39 -0.04
C SER A 46 8.55 2.85 0.38
N ILE A 47 7.63 3.57 -0.29
CA ILE A 47 7.23 4.91 0.13
C ILE A 47 6.38 4.88 1.41
N ALA A 48 5.71 3.77 1.69
CA ALA A 48 4.88 3.61 2.88
C ALA A 48 5.68 3.62 4.19
N GLN A 49 6.99 3.39 4.13
CA GLN A 49 7.88 3.47 5.29
C GLN A 49 8.22 4.91 5.70
N CYS A 50 7.90 5.91 4.87
CA CYS A 50 8.19 7.31 5.18
C CYS A 50 7.17 7.90 6.15
N LYS A 51 7.63 8.21 7.37
CA LYS A 51 6.78 8.74 8.45
C LYS A 51 6.19 10.12 8.13
N GLU A 52 6.89 10.92 7.31
CA GLU A 52 6.52 12.30 7.01
C GLU A 52 5.26 12.40 6.16
N ILE A 53 4.98 11.40 5.35
CA ILE A 53 3.82 11.35 4.44
C ILE A 53 2.79 10.28 4.80
N LYS A 54 2.92 9.64 5.98
CA LYS A 54 2.03 8.53 6.39
C LYS A 54 0.54 8.89 6.39
N GLU A 55 0.18 10.16 6.64
CA GLU A 55 -1.20 10.62 6.63
C GLU A 55 -1.78 10.73 5.20
N LYS A 56 -0.92 10.69 4.19
CA LYS A 56 -1.28 10.78 2.77
C LYS A 56 -1.13 9.45 2.03
N ILE A 57 -0.84 8.35 2.73
CA ILE A 57 -0.61 7.04 2.11
C ILE A 57 -1.66 6.03 2.53
N ILE A 58 -2.13 5.27 1.53
CA ILE A 58 -2.85 4.02 1.69
C ILE A 58 -1.97 2.92 1.11
N TYR A 59 -1.40 2.10 1.99
CA TYR A 59 -0.64 0.90 1.60
C TYR A 59 -1.60 -0.24 1.33
N VAL A 60 -1.42 -0.94 0.22
CA VAL A 60 -2.20 -2.13 -0.15
C VAL A 60 -1.27 -3.31 -0.31
N GLY A 61 -1.59 -4.40 0.36
CA GLY A 61 -0.86 -5.65 0.30
C GLY A 61 -1.79 -6.86 0.28
N GLY A 62 -1.22 -8.06 0.22
CA GLY A 62 -2.04 -9.24 0.21
C GLY A 62 -1.25 -10.54 0.29
N PHE A 63 -1.95 -11.59 0.66
CA PHE A 63 -1.37 -12.93 0.86
C PHE A 63 -1.27 -13.74 -0.44
N SER A 64 -1.93 -13.27 -1.49
CA SER A 64 -2.05 -14.01 -2.76
C SER A 64 -0.70 -14.35 -3.40
N LYS A 65 0.27 -13.43 -3.35
CA LYS A 65 1.59 -13.60 -3.98
C LYS A 65 2.62 -14.12 -3.00
N MET A 66 2.74 -13.48 -1.84
CA MET A 66 3.69 -13.84 -0.80
C MET A 66 3.56 -15.30 -0.35
N PHE A 67 2.33 -15.79 -0.20
CA PHE A 67 2.05 -17.13 0.32
C PHE A 67 1.36 -18.06 -0.68
N SER A 68 1.34 -17.70 -1.98
CA SER A 68 0.65 -18.48 -3.03
C SER A 68 -0.84 -18.74 -2.75
N MET A 69 -1.49 -17.81 -2.05
CA MET A 69 -2.88 -17.93 -1.58
C MET A 69 -3.88 -17.22 -2.49
N THR A 70 -3.71 -17.32 -3.80
CA THR A 70 -4.55 -16.61 -4.78
C THR A 70 -6.03 -16.99 -4.70
N GLY A 71 -6.34 -18.23 -4.34
CA GLY A 71 -7.70 -18.74 -4.23
C GLY A 71 -8.47 -18.20 -3.02
N LEU A 72 -7.81 -17.80 -1.95
CA LEU A 72 -8.46 -17.34 -0.71
C LEU A 72 -9.00 -15.92 -0.79
N ARG A 73 -8.59 -15.13 -1.78
CA ARG A 73 -9.05 -13.74 -2.01
C ARG A 73 -8.89 -12.84 -0.78
N ILE A 74 -7.74 -12.93 -0.08
CA ILE A 74 -7.44 -12.15 1.12
C ILE A 74 -6.37 -11.13 0.80
N GLY A 75 -6.67 -9.86 1.11
CA GLY A 75 -5.75 -8.74 1.08
C GLY A 75 -5.91 -7.88 2.33
N TYR A 76 -5.05 -6.92 2.48
CA TYR A 76 -5.09 -5.94 3.57
C TYR A 76 -4.64 -4.58 3.07
N TYR A 77 -5.01 -3.56 3.80
CA TYR A 77 -4.48 -2.22 3.61
C TYR A 77 -4.13 -1.59 4.96
N ALA A 78 -3.20 -0.66 4.94
CA ALA A 78 -2.79 0.12 6.10
C ALA A 78 -2.78 1.60 5.73
N CYS A 79 -3.32 2.44 6.60
CA CYS A 79 -3.34 3.89 6.43
C CYS A 79 -3.56 4.59 7.78
N SER A 80 -3.58 5.93 7.78
CA SER A 80 -3.91 6.69 8.98
C SER A 80 -5.33 6.40 9.46
N GLN A 81 -5.59 6.62 10.77
CA GLN A 81 -6.91 6.39 11.35
C GLN A 81 -7.99 7.24 10.69
N MET A 82 -7.66 8.45 10.26
CA MET A 82 -8.58 9.34 9.56
C MET A 82 -9.04 8.72 8.23
N LEU A 83 -8.11 8.25 7.40
CA LEU A 83 -8.42 7.58 6.14
C LEU A 83 -9.15 6.26 6.37
N MET A 84 -8.73 5.49 7.38
CA MET A 84 -9.38 4.23 7.75
C MET A 84 -10.87 4.41 8.03
N ASN A 85 -11.24 5.43 8.78
CA ASN A 85 -12.64 5.70 9.13
C ASN A 85 -13.51 5.96 7.89
N GLU A 86 -12.96 6.62 6.88
CA GLU A 86 -13.71 6.89 5.64
C GLU A 86 -13.76 5.66 4.72
N ILE A 87 -12.66 4.93 4.61
CA ILE A 87 -12.60 3.70 3.80
C ILE A 87 -13.56 2.64 4.32
N ILE A 88 -13.66 2.47 5.65
CA ILE A 88 -14.58 1.49 6.25
C ILE A 88 -16.04 1.78 5.87
N LYS A 89 -16.45 3.04 5.86
CA LYS A 89 -17.82 3.40 5.47
C LYS A 89 -18.14 2.94 4.04
N ILE A 90 -17.22 3.18 3.12
CA ILE A 90 -17.37 2.78 1.72
C ILE A 90 -17.34 1.26 1.59
N HIS A 91 -16.39 0.62 2.25
CA HIS A 91 -16.23 -0.84 2.22
C HIS A 91 -17.48 -1.56 2.71
N GLN A 92 -18.06 -1.13 3.81
CA GLN A 92 -19.30 -1.71 4.37
C GLN A 92 -20.50 -1.55 3.44
N CYS A 93 -20.53 -0.49 2.63
CA CYS A 93 -21.60 -0.28 1.64
C CYS A 93 -21.45 -1.15 0.39
N ILE A 94 -20.23 -1.49 -0.01
CA ILE A 94 -19.94 -2.16 -1.28
C ILE A 94 -19.78 -3.68 -1.10
N LEU A 95 -19.18 -4.10 0.02
CA LEU A 95 -18.82 -5.49 0.25
C LEU A 95 -19.43 -5.98 1.57
N CYS A 96 -20.36 -6.93 1.48
CA CYS A 96 -20.79 -7.73 2.62
C CYS A 96 -19.69 -8.72 3.05
N THR A 97 -18.47 -8.25 3.25
CA THR A 97 -17.30 -9.10 3.52
C THR A 97 -16.87 -8.96 4.98
N ILE A 98 -16.33 -10.02 5.55
CA ILE A 98 -15.83 -10.04 6.93
C ILE A 98 -14.67 -9.05 7.05
N TYR A 99 -14.86 -8.03 7.88
CA TYR A 99 -13.84 -7.07 8.26
C TYR A 99 -13.15 -7.51 9.56
N LEU A 100 -11.84 -7.67 9.52
CA LEU A 100 -11.01 -7.83 10.70
C LEU A 100 -10.14 -6.57 10.83
N PRO A 101 -10.38 -5.70 11.83
CA PRO A 101 -9.52 -4.56 12.05
C PRO A 101 -8.14 -5.06 12.47
N MET A 102 -7.14 -4.85 11.61
CA MET A 102 -5.74 -4.97 12.02
C MET A 102 -5.32 -3.62 12.60
N GLY A 103 -4.68 -3.65 13.77
CA GLY A 103 -4.34 -2.45 14.52
C GLY A 103 -3.50 -1.44 13.72
N CYS A 104 -3.62 -0.19 14.09
CA CYS A 104 -2.85 0.92 13.52
C CYS A 104 -1.34 0.67 13.66
N LEU A 105 -0.60 0.89 12.59
CA LEU A 105 0.86 0.97 12.60
C LEU A 105 1.34 2.23 13.33
#